data_04180aad334954201abc27a39c24f7ac
#
_entry.id   04180aad334954201abc27a39c24f7ac
#
_cell.length_a   1.000
_cell.length_b   1.000
_cell.length_c   1.000
_cell.angle_alpha   90.00
_cell.angle_beta   90.00
_cell.angle_gamma   90.00
#
_symmetry.space_group_name_H-M   'P 1'
#
loop_
_entity.id
_entity.type
_entity.pdbx_description
1 polymer ?
#
loop_
_entity_poly.entity_id
_entity_poly.type
_entity_poly.pdbx_seq_one_letter_code
_entity_poly.pdbx_strand_id
1 'polypeptide(L)' 'MSVIEMRDALNAEIEKGNGNKDVNVAVQCWPNPFESCYYPQEVKFDDVCDRVDITCVG' A
#
# COMPACT_ATOMS: atom_id res chain seq x y z
N MET A 1 2.27 -6.12 8.02
CA MET A 1 3.52 -5.42 7.62
C MET A 1 3.98 -4.55 8.77
N SER A 2 5.24 -4.66 9.14
CA SER A 2 5.82 -3.83 10.20
C SER A 2 6.14 -2.42 9.68
N VAL A 3 6.48 -1.51 10.60
CA VAL A 3 6.90 -0.15 10.22
C VAL A 3 8.16 -0.21 9.36
N ILE A 4 9.11 -1.07 9.71
CA ILE A 4 10.36 -1.23 8.95
C ILE A 4 10.07 -1.79 7.55
N GLU A 5 9.21 -2.79 7.45
CA GLU A 5 8.82 -3.37 6.17
C GLU A 5 8.13 -2.34 5.27
N MET A 6 7.24 -1.54 5.83
CA MET A 6 6.57 -0.46 5.08
C MET A 6 7.58 0.58 4.60
N ARG A 7 8.49 1.01 5.46
CA ARG A 7 9.55 1.95 5.09
C ARG A 7 10.39 1.42 3.94
N ASP A 8 10.82 0.16 4.05
CA ASP A 8 11.68 -0.45 3.04
C ASP A 8 10.94 -0.63 1.71
N ALA A 9 9.66 -0.99 1.75
CA ALA A 9 8.85 -1.12 0.55
C ALA A 9 8.67 0.23 -0.15
N LEU A 10 8.40 1.30 0.60
CA LEU A 10 8.26 2.64 0.05
C LEU A 10 9.59 3.17 -0.51
N ASN A 11 10.70 2.92 0.19
CA ASN A 11 12.02 3.30 -0.30
C ASN A 11 12.37 2.57 -1.60
N ALA A 12 11.99 1.31 -1.74
CA ALA A 12 12.19 0.56 -2.97
C ALA A 12 11.43 1.21 -4.14
N GLU A 13 10.22 1.70 -3.90
CA GLU A 13 9.46 2.41 -4.94
C GLU A 13 10.11 3.74 -5.31
N ILE A 14 10.65 4.47 -4.34
CA ILE A 14 11.39 5.70 -4.61
C ILE A 14 12.61 5.42 -5.49
N GLU A 15 13.35 4.36 -5.22
CA GLU A 15 14.52 3.96 -6.01
C GLU A 15 14.16 3.54 -7.44
N LYS A 16 12.97 3.03 -7.65
CA LYS A 16 12.46 2.69 -8.97
C LYS A 16 12.00 3.91 -9.77
N GLY A 17 12.03 5.10 -9.19
CA GLY A 17 11.58 6.33 -9.81
C GLY A 17 10.12 6.67 -9.55
N ASN A 18 9.48 5.99 -8.61
CA ASN A 18 8.05 6.20 -8.30
C ASN A 18 7.81 7.12 -7.11
N GLY A 19 8.84 7.83 -6.65
CA GLY A 19 8.74 8.69 -5.47
C GLY A 19 7.75 9.83 -5.58
N ASN A 20 7.41 10.25 -6.79
CA ASN A 20 6.45 11.33 -7.05
C ASN A 20 5.05 10.84 -7.39
N LYS A 21 4.81 9.54 -7.35
CA LYS A 21 3.51 8.96 -7.67
C LYS A 21 2.57 9.06 -6.49
N ASP A 22 1.28 9.13 -6.78
CA ASP A 22 0.25 9.11 -5.75
C ASP A 22 0.19 7.75 -5.05
N VAL A 23 -0.25 7.77 -3.80
CA VAL A 23 -0.47 6.56 -3.01
C VAL A 23 -1.97 6.32 -2.88
N ASN A 24 -2.39 5.10 -3.18
CA ASN A 24 -3.76 4.65 -3.00
C ASN A 24 -3.79 3.49 -2.01
N VAL A 25 -4.76 3.51 -1.10
CA VAL A 25 -4.98 2.42 -0.16
C VAL A 25 -6.17 1.59 -0.64
N ALA A 26 -5.91 0.31 -0.91
CA ALA A 26 -6.92 -0.62 -1.40
C ALA A 26 -7.21 -1.67 -0.32
N VAL A 27 -8.47 -1.82 0.05
CA VAL A 27 -8.92 -2.82 1.02
C VAL A 27 -9.56 -3.97 0.27
N GLN A 28 -9.02 -5.18 0.42
CA GLN A 28 -9.47 -6.35 -0.31
C GLN A 28 -10.43 -7.25 0.47
N CYS A 29 -10.66 -6.96 1.74
CA CYS A 29 -11.61 -7.71 2.55
C CYS A 29 -12.93 -6.99 2.65
N TRP A 30 -13.99 -7.75 2.89
CA TRP A 30 -15.29 -7.17 3.19
C TRP A 30 -15.15 -6.26 4.42
N PRO A 31 -15.66 -5.03 4.34
CA PRO A 31 -15.60 -4.17 5.51
C PRO A 31 -16.40 -4.79 6.65
N ASN A 32 -15.73 -5.01 7.75
CA ASN A 32 -16.38 -5.43 8.98
C ASN A 32 -16.79 -4.15 9.73
N PRO A 33 -18.10 -3.89 9.92
CA PRO A 33 -18.55 -2.66 10.55
C PRO A 33 -18.08 -2.53 12.01
N PHE A 34 -17.61 -3.61 12.60
CA PHE A 34 -17.11 -3.62 13.99
C PHE A 34 -15.59 -3.49 14.08
N GLU A 35 -14.88 -3.50 12.95
CA GLU A 35 -13.44 -3.31 12.92
C GLU A 35 -13.12 -2.01 12.20
N SER A 36 -12.29 -1.21 12.85
CA SER A 36 -11.80 0.05 12.27
C SER A 36 -10.35 -0.02 11.83
N CYS A 37 -9.71 -1.18 11.96
CA CYS A 37 -8.30 -1.36 11.65
C CYS A 37 -8.11 -2.22 10.41
N TYR A 38 -7.27 -1.75 9.49
CA TYR A 38 -6.85 -2.48 8.31
C TYR A 38 -5.35 -2.62 8.34
N TYR A 39 -4.84 -3.79 7.94
CA TYR A 39 -3.42 -4.09 8.02
C TYR A 39 -2.82 -4.12 6.62
N PRO A 40 -1.83 -3.26 6.31
CA PRO A 40 -1.13 -3.32 5.03
C PRO A 40 -0.42 -4.66 4.85
N GLN A 41 -0.56 -5.26 3.69
CA GLN A 41 0.10 -6.51 3.34
C GLN A 41 1.11 -6.36 2.21
N GLU A 42 0.86 -5.44 1.29
CA GLU A 42 1.69 -5.29 0.11
C GLU A 42 1.73 -3.84 -0.34
N VAL A 43 2.88 -3.42 -0.82
CA VAL A 43 3.07 -2.15 -1.53
C VAL A 43 3.49 -2.48 -2.94
N LYS A 44 2.71 -2.03 -3.93
CA LYS A 44 2.95 -2.36 -5.32
C LYS A 44 2.65 -1.17 -6.23
N PHE A 45 3.49 -0.97 -7.23
CA PHE A 45 3.23 0.04 -8.25
C PHE A 45 2.23 -0.50 -9.29
N ASP A 46 1.20 0.28 -9.57
CA ASP A 46 0.22 0.00 -10.61
C ASP A 46 0.51 0.89 -11.82
N ASP A 47 1.04 0.31 -12.88
CA ASP A 47 1.43 1.04 -14.08
C ASP A 47 0.23 1.48 -14.91
N VAL A 48 -0.91 0.82 -14.77
CA VAL A 48 -2.15 1.21 -15.47
C VAL A 48 -2.71 2.50 -14.89
N CYS A 49 -2.75 2.60 -13.57
CA CYS A 49 -3.27 3.78 -12.87
C CYS A 49 -2.19 4.81 -12.54
N ASP A 50 -0.91 4.47 -12.77
CA ASP A 50 0.24 5.33 -12.50
C ASP A 50 0.28 5.78 -11.03
N ARG A 51 0.15 4.83 -10.11
CA ARG A 51 0.11 5.08 -8.68
C ARG A 51 0.70 3.91 -7.90
N VAL A 52 1.08 4.16 -6.65
CA VAL A 52 1.53 3.13 -5.73
C VAL A 52 0.33 2.67 -4.90
N ASP A 53 0.01 1.39 -4.95
CA ASP A 53 -1.08 0.81 -4.17
C ASP A 53 -0.57 0.14 -2.91
N ILE A 54 -1.20 0.47 -1.78
CA ILE A 54 -1.01 -0.25 -0.52
C ILE A 54 -2.23 -1.13 -0.33
N THR A 55 -2.03 -2.43 -0.45
CA THR A 55 -3.11 -3.41 -0.29
C THR A 55 -3.25 -3.77 1.17
N CYS A 56 -4.46 -3.63 1.70
CA CYS A 56 -4.78 -3.91 3.09
C CYS A 56 -5.82 -5.01 3.20
N VAL A 57 -5.77 -5.73 4.32
CA VAL A 57 -6.80 -6.70 4.72
C VAL A 57 -7.35 -6.30 6.07
N GLY A 58 -8.63 -6.52 6.25
CA GLY A 58 -9.33 -6.21 7.50
C GLY A 58 -9.61 -7.43 8.35
#